data_a8fdc70fc22d2ffa6024c68e5fcfda0a
#
_entry.id   a8fdc70fc22d2ffa6024c68e5fcfda0a
#
_cell.length_a   1.000
_cell.length_b   1.000
_cell.length_c   1.000
_cell.angle_alpha   90.00
_cell.angle_beta   90.00
_cell.angle_gamma   90.00
#
_symmetry.space_group_name_H-M   'P 1'
#
loop_
_entity.id
_entity.type
_entity.pdbx_description
1 polymer ?
#
loop_
_entity_poly.entity_id
_entity_poly.type
_entity_poly.pdbx_seq_one_letter_code
_entity_poly.pdbx_strand_id
1 'polypeptide(L)'
;MILDKEITVIDNFIDKEYQEEIKQILIGNKPFLYENEEFDFDWYFVTDVTDAFASPDRQQKRCALSHVYYGIDWDEDEFDPLNSLFVPMLSEVCRKTNIDNLKILQGRSFLQFPLNLKDKTPDTPHIDLDQGKEHIVALYYVCDSDGDTIIYNERKDQGLEAKTYTIKEKVTPKQGRMVIFDGTLYHTAEQPENNVRCVVNYDLEPDVS
;
A
#
# COMPACT_ATOMS: atom_id res chain seq x y z
N MET A 1 13.23 -15.79 -4.58
CA MET A 1 11.90 -15.43 -3.98
C MET A 1 12.13 -15.23 -2.50
N ILE A 2 11.81 -14.04 -1.99
CA ILE A 2 12.10 -13.61 -0.61
C ILE A 2 11.12 -14.26 0.38
N LEU A 3 9.88 -14.51 -0.03
CA LEU A 3 8.81 -15.07 0.78
C LEU A 3 8.62 -16.57 0.57
N ASP A 4 8.27 -17.31 1.62
CA ASP A 4 7.89 -18.73 1.54
C ASP A 4 6.60 -18.95 0.71
N LYS A 5 5.71 -17.95 0.72
CA LYS A 5 4.49 -17.88 -0.09
C LYS A 5 4.45 -16.58 -0.85
N GLU A 6 4.07 -16.65 -2.13
CA GLU A 6 3.98 -15.46 -2.97
C GLU A 6 2.95 -14.42 -2.47
N ILE A 7 1.88 -14.87 -1.84
CA ILE A 7 0.82 -14.02 -1.28
C ILE A 7 0.38 -14.61 0.07
N THR A 8 0.28 -13.76 1.07
CA THR A 8 -0.26 -14.11 2.39
C THR A 8 -1.26 -13.04 2.82
N VAL A 9 -2.48 -13.45 3.17
CA VAL A 9 -3.55 -12.58 3.66
C VAL A 9 -3.83 -12.91 5.12
N ILE A 10 -3.77 -11.92 6.01
CA ILE A 10 -3.93 -12.11 7.46
C ILE A 10 -4.95 -11.12 7.99
N ASP A 11 -6.07 -11.63 8.52
CA ASP A 11 -7.06 -10.83 9.24
C ASP A 11 -6.62 -10.55 10.68
N ASN A 12 -7.00 -9.39 11.20
CA ASN A 12 -6.59 -8.93 12.53
C ASN A 12 -5.07 -9.02 12.73
N PHE A 13 -4.33 -8.47 11.76
CA PHE A 13 -2.87 -8.55 11.72
C PHE A 13 -2.20 -7.95 12.94
N ILE A 14 -2.74 -6.84 13.43
CA ILE A 14 -2.38 -6.18 14.69
C ILE A 14 -3.59 -6.21 15.62
N ASP A 15 -3.41 -5.90 16.90
CA ASP A 15 -4.51 -5.88 17.87
C ASP A 15 -5.55 -4.79 17.53
N LYS A 16 -6.77 -4.95 18.06
CA LYS A 16 -7.90 -4.09 17.72
C LYS A 16 -7.75 -2.64 18.20
N GLU A 17 -7.07 -2.44 19.30
CA GLU A 17 -6.85 -1.10 19.85
C GLU A 17 -5.92 -0.32 18.92
N TYR A 18 -4.84 -0.94 18.47
CA TYR A 18 -3.92 -0.34 17.54
C TYR A 18 -4.54 -0.16 16.12
N GLN A 19 -5.39 -1.10 15.66
CA GLN A 19 -6.19 -0.92 14.44
C GLN A 19 -7.03 0.35 14.50
N GLU A 20 -7.74 0.55 15.62
CA GLU A 20 -8.60 1.73 15.80
C GLU A 20 -7.77 3.01 15.95
N GLU A 21 -6.63 2.95 16.61
CA GLU A 21 -5.71 4.08 16.73
C GLU A 21 -5.23 4.56 15.35
N ILE A 22 -4.71 3.67 14.50
CA ILE A 22 -4.30 3.99 13.12
C ILE A 22 -5.47 4.62 12.36
N LYS A 23 -6.65 4.02 12.46
CA LYS A 23 -7.84 4.54 11.78
C LYS A 23 -8.22 5.95 12.24
N GLN A 24 -8.20 6.21 13.54
CA GLN A 24 -8.55 7.53 14.08
C GLN A 24 -7.52 8.60 13.69
N ILE A 25 -6.26 8.24 13.55
CA ILE A 25 -5.21 9.15 13.11
C ILE A 25 -5.35 9.43 11.61
N LEU A 26 -5.52 8.41 10.77
CA LEU A 26 -5.53 8.59 9.32
C LEU A 26 -6.84 9.17 8.77
N ILE A 27 -7.98 8.71 9.26
CA ILE A 27 -9.30 9.07 8.71
C ILE A 27 -10.31 9.53 9.77
N GLY A 28 -9.87 9.67 11.01
CA GLY A 28 -10.62 10.30 12.11
C GLY A 28 -10.13 11.73 12.38
N ASN A 29 -10.20 12.14 13.63
CA ASN A 29 -9.77 13.45 14.08
C ASN A 29 -8.79 13.35 15.26
N LYS A 30 -8.04 12.26 15.38
CA LYS A 30 -7.07 12.06 16.44
C LYS A 30 -5.68 12.47 15.94
N PRO A 31 -4.99 13.43 16.60
CA PRO A 31 -3.60 13.71 16.28
C PRO A 31 -2.71 12.52 16.70
N PHE A 32 -1.60 12.37 16.02
CA PHE A 32 -0.53 11.47 16.41
C PHE A 32 0.40 12.18 17.41
N LEU A 33 0.74 11.50 18.50
CA LEU A 33 1.64 12.03 19.52
C LEU A 33 3.04 11.41 19.32
N TYR A 34 4.02 12.26 19.07
CA TYR A 34 5.42 11.86 18.99
C TYR A 34 6.29 12.83 19.79
N GLU A 35 7.09 12.32 20.72
CA GLU A 35 7.99 13.11 21.58
C GLU A 35 7.30 14.31 22.31
N ASN A 36 6.05 14.12 22.73
CA ASN A 36 5.18 15.11 23.34
C ASN A 36 4.70 16.26 22.41
N GLU A 37 4.86 16.11 21.12
CA GLU A 37 4.29 16.99 20.10
C GLU A 37 3.11 16.32 19.41
N GLU A 38 2.12 17.12 19.00
CA GLU A 38 0.94 16.65 18.27
C GLU A 38 1.15 16.87 16.77
N PHE A 39 0.93 15.82 15.99
CA PHE A 39 0.99 15.85 14.52
C PHE A 39 -0.36 15.46 13.94
N ASP A 40 -0.91 16.30 13.09
CA ASP A 40 -2.04 15.93 12.27
C ASP A 40 -1.57 15.08 11.08
N PHE A 41 -2.43 14.17 10.61
CA PHE A 41 -2.12 13.39 9.42
C PHE A 41 -2.50 14.19 8.17
N ASP A 42 -1.50 14.78 7.53
CA ASP A 42 -1.68 15.57 6.32
C ASP A 42 -1.91 14.71 5.09
N TRP A 43 -2.98 15.02 4.36
CA TRP A 43 -3.28 14.39 3.10
C TRP A 43 -2.98 15.33 1.93
N TYR A 44 -2.23 14.84 0.95
CA TYR A 44 -1.88 15.57 -0.27
C TYR A 44 -2.72 15.09 -1.45
N PHE A 45 -3.29 16.02 -2.20
CA PHE A 45 -4.14 15.68 -3.35
C PHE A 45 -3.32 15.15 -4.51
N VAL A 46 -3.73 13.98 -5.02
CA VAL A 46 -3.18 13.35 -6.22
C VAL A 46 -4.24 13.36 -7.32
N THR A 47 -3.93 13.95 -8.45
CA THR A 47 -4.88 14.11 -9.56
C THR A 47 -5.25 12.79 -10.23
N ASP A 48 -4.34 11.83 -10.24
CA ASP A 48 -4.56 10.47 -10.73
C ASP A 48 -3.57 9.51 -10.06
N VAL A 49 -4.06 8.52 -9.34
CA VAL A 49 -3.22 7.53 -8.63
C VAL A 49 -2.41 6.64 -9.56
N THR A 50 -2.74 6.64 -10.84
CA THR A 50 -2.10 5.80 -11.87
C THR A 50 -1.53 6.60 -13.04
N ASP A 51 -1.33 7.92 -12.86
CA ASP A 51 -0.93 8.82 -13.97
C ASP A 51 0.35 8.32 -14.68
N ALA A 52 1.33 7.83 -13.94
CA ALA A 52 2.57 7.28 -14.49
C ALA A 52 2.38 6.01 -15.33
N PHE A 53 1.25 5.29 -15.15
CA PHE A 53 0.94 3.99 -15.76
C PHE A 53 -0.34 4.03 -16.56
N ALA A 54 -1.05 5.17 -16.58
CA ALA A 54 -2.36 5.29 -17.23
C ALA A 54 -2.24 5.16 -18.74
N SER A 55 -3.15 4.40 -19.35
CA SER A 55 -3.30 4.40 -20.79
C SER A 55 -3.66 5.82 -21.27
N PRO A 56 -3.05 6.31 -22.38
CA PRO A 56 -3.40 7.59 -22.97
C PRO A 56 -4.90 7.74 -23.33
N ASP A 57 -5.59 6.62 -23.53
CA ASP A 57 -7.02 6.57 -23.87
C ASP A 57 -7.95 6.68 -22.67
N ARG A 58 -7.41 6.72 -21.44
CA ARG A 58 -8.20 6.82 -20.22
C ARG A 58 -8.88 8.17 -20.10
N GLN A 59 -10.20 8.17 -20.17
CA GLN A 59 -10.99 9.41 -20.21
C GLN A 59 -11.26 10.03 -18.84
N GLN A 60 -11.17 9.26 -17.75
CA GLN A 60 -11.48 9.72 -16.41
C GLN A 60 -10.31 9.51 -15.46
N LYS A 61 -9.85 10.63 -14.88
CA LYS A 61 -8.83 10.61 -13.82
C LYS A 61 -9.39 10.01 -12.54
N ARG A 62 -8.54 9.33 -11.80
CA ARG A 62 -8.87 8.69 -10.52
C ARG A 62 -8.10 9.38 -9.41
N CYS A 63 -8.65 10.51 -8.98
CA CYS A 63 -8.04 11.28 -7.91
C CYS A 63 -8.15 10.58 -6.56
N ALA A 64 -7.16 10.84 -5.72
CA ALA A 64 -7.10 10.36 -4.35
C ALA A 64 -6.35 11.36 -3.47
N LEU A 65 -6.24 11.06 -2.20
CA LEU A 65 -5.28 11.66 -1.31
C LEU A 65 -4.15 10.67 -1.02
N SER A 66 -2.94 11.19 -0.85
CA SER A 66 -1.75 10.40 -0.53
C SER A 66 -0.90 11.11 0.50
N HIS A 67 -0.19 10.33 1.30
CA HIS A 67 0.88 10.82 2.18
C HIS A 67 2.06 9.86 2.06
N VAL A 68 3.26 10.41 1.80
CA VAL A 68 4.51 9.66 1.76
C VAL A 68 5.29 10.01 3.03
N TYR A 69 5.53 9.03 3.87
CA TYR A 69 6.28 9.18 5.13
C TYR A 69 7.65 8.50 5.11
N TYR A 70 7.98 7.85 3.99
CA TYR A 70 9.32 7.38 3.65
C TYR A 70 9.43 7.23 2.13
N GLY A 71 10.40 7.94 1.53
CA GLY A 71 10.62 7.93 0.07
C GLY A 71 11.94 7.26 -0.30
N ILE A 72 11.99 6.62 -1.47
CA ILE A 72 13.19 5.93 -1.96
C ILE A 72 14.37 6.88 -2.20
N ASP A 73 14.07 8.15 -2.52
CA ASP A 73 15.07 9.19 -2.80
C ASP A 73 15.30 10.13 -1.60
N TRP A 74 14.78 9.78 -0.41
CA TRP A 74 14.99 10.59 0.78
C TRP A 74 16.39 10.36 1.33
N ASP A 75 17.01 11.44 1.79
CA ASP A 75 18.28 11.38 2.51
C ASP A 75 18.07 10.68 3.87
N GLU A 76 19.14 10.08 4.42
CA GLU A 76 19.09 9.35 5.70
C GLU A 76 18.59 10.21 6.87
N ASP A 77 18.72 11.53 6.76
CA ASP A 77 18.29 12.50 7.78
C ASP A 77 16.83 12.97 7.58
N GLU A 78 16.19 12.60 6.46
CA GLU A 78 14.78 12.92 6.23
C GLU A 78 13.92 11.93 7.01
N PHE A 79 13.15 12.46 7.94
CA PHE A 79 12.30 11.67 8.83
C PHE A 79 10.92 12.31 8.95
N ASP A 80 9.89 11.53 8.66
CA ASP A 80 8.52 11.88 9.00
C ASP A 80 8.13 11.18 10.31
N PRO A 81 7.78 11.94 11.37
CA PRO A 81 7.36 11.34 12.65
C PRO A 81 6.22 10.33 12.52
N LEU A 82 5.35 10.50 11.52
CA LEU A 82 4.24 9.58 11.24
C LEU A 82 4.71 8.17 10.86
N ASN A 83 5.94 8.01 10.33
CA ASN A 83 6.49 6.68 10.08
C ASN A 83 6.61 5.84 11.37
N SER A 84 6.89 6.48 12.51
CA SER A 84 6.98 5.77 13.80
C SER A 84 5.65 5.18 14.28
N LEU A 85 4.52 5.73 13.82
CA LEU A 85 3.20 5.12 14.04
C LEU A 85 3.14 3.68 13.52
N PHE A 86 3.86 3.34 12.46
CA PHE A 86 3.77 2.05 11.78
C PHE A 86 4.87 1.06 12.17
N VAL A 87 5.87 1.47 12.94
CA VAL A 87 6.99 0.59 13.37
C VAL A 87 6.52 -0.71 14.04
N PRO A 88 5.51 -0.71 14.97
CA PRO A 88 5.04 -1.95 15.56
C PRO A 88 4.41 -2.89 14.52
N MET A 89 3.72 -2.35 13.53
CA MET A 89 3.15 -3.13 12.42
C MET A 89 4.25 -3.75 11.54
N LEU A 90 5.32 -3.02 11.23
CA LEU A 90 6.47 -3.54 10.47
C LEU A 90 7.21 -4.64 11.23
N SER A 91 7.35 -4.51 12.55
CA SER A 91 7.91 -5.56 13.40
C SER A 91 7.08 -6.85 13.34
N GLU A 92 5.76 -6.73 13.23
CA GLU A 92 4.88 -7.90 13.04
C GLU A 92 5.03 -8.49 11.63
N VAL A 93 5.31 -7.67 10.59
CA VAL A 93 5.65 -8.17 9.25
C VAL A 93 6.90 -9.04 9.31
N CYS A 94 7.98 -8.58 9.95
CA CYS A 94 9.21 -9.37 10.17
C CYS A 94 8.89 -10.72 10.80
N ARG A 95 8.11 -10.71 11.88
CA ARG A 95 7.73 -11.93 12.61
C ARG A 95 6.91 -12.90 11.76
N LYS A 96 6.01 -12.40 10.92
CA LYS A 96 5.12 -13.24 10.08
C LYS A 96 5.81 -13.78 8.84
N THR A 97 6.80 -13.06 8.31
CA THR A 97 7.58 -13.49 7.16
C THR A 97 8.80 -14.33 7.55
N ASN A 98 9.11 -14.40 8.86
CA ASN A 98 10.34 -15.02 9.38
C ASN A 98 11.61 -14.40 8.78
N ILE A 99 11.58 -13.09 8.59
CA ILE A 99 12.72 -12.28 8.15
C ILE A 99 13.14 -11.40 9.33
N ASP A 100 14.37 -11.54 9.78
CA ASP A 100 14.84 -10.89 11.03
C ASP A 100 14.80 -9.36 10.94
N ASN A 101 15.24 -8.80 9.81
CA ASN A 101 15.26 -7.36 9.58
C ASN A 101 14.73 -7.03 8.19
N LEU A 102 13.93 -5.96 8.11
CA LEU A 102 13.43 -5.41 6.86
C LEU A 102 13.85 -3.95 6.74
N LYS A 103 14.46 -3.60 5.63
CA LYS A 103 14.73 -2.22 5.24
C LYS A 103 13.50 -1.67 4.52
N ILE A 104 13.08 -0.48 4.90
CA ILE A 104 12.02 0.25 4.21
C ILE A 104 12.62 0.85 2.93
N LEU A 105 12.01 0.56 1.79
CA LEU A 105 12.32 1.20 0.51
C LEU A 105 11.38 2.36 0.24
N GLN A 106 10.10 2.18 0.55
CA GLN A 106 9.08 3.22 0.47
C GLN A 106 7.97 2.95 1.49
N GLY A 107 7.39 4.02 2.06
CA GLY A 107 6.24 3.98 2.94
C GLY A 107 5.25 5.10 2.59
N ARG A 108 4.00 4.76 2.35
CA ARG A 108 2.96 5.71 1.93
C ARG A 108 1.56 5.25 2.32
N SER A 109 0.66 6.21 2.43
CA SER A 109 -0.77 5.94 2.57
C SER A 109 -1.55 6.50 1.40
N PHE A 110 -2.65 5.84 1.06
CA PHE A 110 -3.61 6.31 0.07
C PHE A 110 -5.02 6.31 0.64
N LEU A 111 -5.78 7.37 0.33
CA LEU A 111 -7.20 7.46 0.61
C LEU A 111 -7.94 7.71 -0.71
N GLN A 112 -8.62 6.68 -1.18
CA GLN A 112 -9.45 6.70 -2.38
C GLN A 112 -10.92 6.88 -2.00
N PHE A 113 -11.65 7.63 -2.83
CA PHE A 113 -13.04 7.96 -2.62
C PHE A 113 -13.94 7.24 -3.62
N PRO A 114 -15.23 7.00 -3.29
CA PRO A 114 -16.21 6.60 -4.26
C PRO A 114 -16.32 7.65 -5.37
N LEU A 115 -15.77 7.33 -6.52
CA LEU A 115 -15.87 8.16 -7.72
C LEU A 115 -17.00 7.60 -8.59
N ASN A 116 -17.92 8.45 -9.03
CA ASN A 116 -18.98 8.03 -9.95
C ASN A 116 -18.44 7.85 -11.37
N LEU A 117 -17.55 6.87 -11.53
CA LEU A 117 -16.89 6.57 -12.78
C LEU A 117 -17.84 5.83 -13.74
N LYS A 118 -17.79 6.20 -15.01
CA LYS A 118 -18.45 5.44 -16.09
C LYS A 118 -17.66 4.16 -16.43
N ASP A 119 -16.35 4.27 -16.41
CA ASP A 119 -15.43 3.15 -16.57
C ASP A 119 -15.09 2.57 -15.18
N LYS A 120 -15.54 1.33 -14.96
CA LYS A 120 -15.33 0.59 -13.71
C LYS A 120 -14.22 -0.46 -13.82
N THR A 121 -13.41 -0.38 -14.85
CA THR A 121 -12.21 -1.23 -14.93
C THR A 121 -11.28 -0.92 -13.76
N PRO A 122 -10.51 -1.91 -13.27
CA PRO A 122 -9.47 -1.65 -12.27
C PRO A 122 -8.46 -0.59 -12.75
N ASP A 123 -7.72 -0.03 -11.81
CA ASP A 123 -6.59 0.83 -12.12
C ASP A 123 -5.56 0.07 -12.97
N THR A 124 -4.66 0.80 -13.63
CA THR A 124 -3.64 0.16 -14.47
C THR A 124 -2.74 -0.75 -13.63
N PRO A 125 -2.57 -2.03 -14.03
CA PRO A 125 -1.64 -2.93 -13.37
C PRO A 125 -0.21 -2.37 -13.38
N HIS A 126 0.45 -2.39 -12.23
CA HIS A 126 1.79 -1.85 -12.04
C HIS A 126 2.57 -2.69 -11.02
N ILE A 127 3.82 -2.35 -10.86
CA ILE A 127 4.65 -2.70 -9.70
C ILE A 127 5.14 -1.41 -9.07
N ASP A 128 5.32 -1.40 -7.75
CA ASP A 128 5.61 -0.18 -7.00
C ASP A 128 7.02 0.37 -7.24
N LEU A 129 7.99 -0.52 -7.42
CA LEU A 129 9.37 -0.14 -7.64
C LEU A 129 9.81 -0.35 -9.09
N ASP A 130 10.41 0.69 -9.68
CA ASP A 130 11.02 0.58 -10.99
C ASP A 130 12.16 -0.46 -11.02
N GLN A 131 12.46 -0.97 -12.23
CA GLN A 131 13.55 -1.91 -12.50
C GLN A 131 13.37 -3.37 -12.04
N GLY A 132 12.18 -3.77 -11.55
CA GLY A 132 11.93 -5.19 -11.18
C GLY A 132 12.79 -5.66 -10.02
N LYS A 133 13.19 -4.76 -9.11
CA LYS A 133 13.91 -5.10 -7.88
C LYS A 133 13.07 -6.06 -7.06
N GLU A 134 13.65 -7.17 -6.60
CA GLU A 134 12.98 -8.07 -5.65
C GLU A 134 12.70 -7.32 -4.35
N HIS A 135 11.44 -7.25 -3.97
CA HIS A 135 10.98 -6.63 -2.74
C HIS A 135 9.69 -7.28 -2.24
N ILE A 136 9.29 -6.92 -1.05
CA ILE A 136 8.05 -7.35 -0.43
C ILE A 136 7.11 -6.16 -0.39
N VAL A 137 5.88 -6.33 -0.81
CA VAL A 137 4.80 -5.37 -0.55
C VAL A 137 4.05 -5.81 0.70
N ALA A 138 3.92 -4.91 1.67
CA ALA A 138 3.08 -5.06 2.86
C ALA A 138 1.96 -4.02 2.82
N LEU A 139 0.76 -4.45 2.47
CA LEU A 139 -0.42 -3.61 2.29
C LEU A 139 -1.43 -3.84 3.41
N TYR A 140 -1.59 -2.83 4.27
CA TYR A 140 -2.52 -2.85 5.40
C TYR A 140 -3.78 -2.05 5.08
N TYR A 141 -4.96 -2.63 5.38
CA TYR A 141 -6.25 -1.96 5.20
C TYR A 141 -6.71 -1.31 6.50
N VAL A 142 -6.87 0.01 6.47
CA VAL A 142 -7.27 0.84 7.62
C VAL A 142 -8.76 0.75 7.91
N CYS A 143 -9.57 0.48 6.89
CA CYS A 143 -11.02 0.35 7.00
C CYS A 143 -11.57 -0.69 6.01
N ASP A 144 -12.82 -1.10 6.24
CA ASP A 144 -13.56 -1.90 5.27
C ASP A 144 -13.86 -1.08 4.02
N SER A 145 -13.72 -1.70 2.85
CA SER A 145 -14.05 -1.07 1.56
C SER A 145 -14.49 -2.11 0.54
N ASP A 146 -15.11 -1.62 -0.53
CA ASP A 146 -15.51 -2.40 -1.70
C ASP A 146 -14.57 -2.22 -2.90
N GLY A 147 -13.43 -1.53 -2.70
CA GLY A 147 -12.37 -1.40 -3.70
C GLY A 147 -11.29 -2.47 -3.49
N ASP A 148 -11.40 -3.60 -4.18
CA ASP A 148 -10.49 -4.73 -3.99
C ASP A 148 -9.06 -4.44 -4.49
N THR A 149 -8.08 -5.10 -3.88
CA THR A 149 -6.73 -5.23 -4.45
C THR A 149 -6.67 -6.48 -5.31
N ILE A 150 -6.20 -6.34 -6.54
CA ILE A 150 -6.02 -7.44 -7.49
C ILE A 150 -4.53 -7.68 -7.67
N ILE A 151 -4.09 -8.92 -7.47
CA ILE A 151 -2.72 -9.37 -7.71
C ILE A 151 -2.76 -10.34 -8.89
N TYR A 152 -1.85 -10.17 -9.84
CA TYR A 152 -1.81 -10.95 -11.08
C TYR A 152 -0.73 -12.04 -11.04
N ASN A 153 -0.82 -12.99 -11.95
CA ASN A 153 0.20 -14.02 -12.12
C ASN A 153 1.47 -13.48 -12.80
N GLU A 154 1.31 -12.43 -13.57
CA GLU A 154 2.37 -11.82 -14.36
C GLU A 154 3.33 -11.06 -13.46
N ARG A 155 4.62 -11.13 -13.83
CA ARG A 155 5.73 -10.45 -13.16
C ARG A 155 6.43 -9.52 -14.13
N LYS A 156 7.04 -8.47 -13.60
CA LYS A 156 7.95 -7.65 -14.38
C LYS A 156 9.25 -8.42 -14.59
N ASP A 157 9.31 -9.19 -15.66
CA ASP A 157 10.49 -9.93 -16.02
C ASP A 157 11.30 -9.10 -17.02
N GLN A 158 12.43 -8.59 -16.58
CA GLN A 158 13.52 -7.99 -17.36
C GLN A 158 13.11 -7.07 -18.54
N GLY A 159 12.13 -6.21 -18.34
CA GLY A 159 11.76 -5.16 -19.30
C GLY A 159 10.66 -5.53 -20.29
N LEU A 160 10.01 -6.66 -20.14
CA LEU A 160 8.82 -7.01 -20.92
C LEU A 160 7.56 -6.60 -20.15
N GLU A 161 6.80 -5.66 -20.69
CA GLU A 161 5.45 -5.39 -20.21
C GLU A 161 4.54 -6.59 -20.55
N ALA A 162 3.77 -7.04 -19.56
CA ALA A 162 2.78 -8.08 -19.80
C ALA A 162 1.71 -7.56 -20.78
N LYS A 163 1.42 -8.33 -21.82
CA LYS A 163 0.37 -7.99 -22.79
C LYS A 163 -1.03 -8.33 -22.29
N THR A 164 -1.11 -9.23 -21.34
CA THR A 164 -2.37 -9.70 -20.73
C THR A 164 -2.11 -10.00 -19.27
N TYR A 165 -3.08 -9.72 -18.43
CA TYR A 165 -3.02 -9.97 -16.99
C TYR A 165 -4.05 -11.01 -16.60
N THR A 166 -3.64 -12.02 -15.83
CA THR A 166 -4.51 -13.06 -15.29
C THR A 166 -4.54 -12.97 -13.78
N ILE A 167 -5.74 -12.92 -13.20
CA ILE A 167 -5.92 -12.73 -11.76
C ILE A 167 -5.39 -13.95 -11.01
N LYS A 168 -4.47 -13.71 -10.07
CA LYS A 168 -3.94 -14.70 -9.13
C LYS A 168 -4.73 -14.67 -7.83
N GLU A 169 -4.94 -13.47 -7.29
CA GLU A 169 -5.66 -13.25 -6.04
C GLU A 169 -6.44 -11.94 -6.11
N LYS A 170 -7.60 -11.91 -5.47
CA LYS A 170 -8.42 -10.72 -5.31
C LYS A 170 -8.75 -10.57 -3.82
N VAL A 171 -8.31 -9.47 -3.22
CA VAL A 171 -8.40 -9.26 -1.78
C VAL A 171 -9.28 -8.07 -1.46
N THR A 172 -10.41 -8.34 -0.82
CA THR A 172 -11.33 -7.31 -0.35
C THR A 172 -10.77 -6.64 0.92
N PRO A 173 -10.72 -5.31 0.97
CA PRO A 173 -10.31 -4.57 2.15
C PRO A 173 -11.18 -4.86 3.36
N LYS A 174 -10.53 -5.17 4.50
CA LYS A 174 -11.16 -5.26 5.82
C LYS A 174 -10.26 -4.55 6.82
N GLN A 175 -10.85 -3.80 7.73
CA GLN A 175 -10.08 -3.18 8.81
C GLN A 175 -9.21 -4.20 9.52
N GLY A 176 -7.91 -3.89 9.66
CA GLY A 176 -6.94 -4.78 10.30
C GLY A 176 -6.44 -5.94 9.46
N ARG A 177 -6.83 -6.03 8.18
CA ARG A 177 -6.27 -7.02 7.25
C ARG A 177 -4.95 -6.53 6.68
N MET A 178 -3.97 -7.41 6.62
CA MET A 178 -2.68 -7.24 5.95
C MET A 178 -2.59 -8.20 4.78
N VAL A 179 -2.08 -7.71 3.66
CA VAL A 179 -1.66 -8.53 2.54
C VAL A 179 -0.16 -8.36 2.37
N ILE A 180 0.57 -9.46 2.41
CA ILE A 180 2.02 -9.49 2.19
C ILE A 180 2.25 -10.29 0.92
N PHE A 181 2.93 -9.70 -0.06
CA PHE A 181 3.16 -10.39 -1.33
C PHE A 181 4.51 -10.02 -1.98
N ASP A 182 4.91 -10.85 -2.93
CA ASP A 182 6.11 -10.62 -3.74
C ASP A 182 5.88 -9.40 -4.64
N GLY A 183 6.63 -8.33 -4.40
CA GLY A 183 6.49 -7.03 -5.07
C GLY A 183 6.82 -7.05 -6.57
N THR A 184 7.38 -8.15 -7.09
CA THR A 184 7.57 -8.33 -8.53
C THR A 184 6.30 -8.73 -9.27
N LEU A 185 5.22 -9.11 -8.54
CA LEU A 185 3.92 -9.39 -9.12
C LEU A 185 3.21 -8.09 -9.52
N TYR A 186 2.68 -8.05 -10.73
CA TYR A 186 1.78 -6.96 -11.10
C TYR A 186 0.57 -6.95 -10.20
N HIS A 187 0.16 -5.77 -9.78
CA HIS A 187 -1.01 -5.59 -8.96
C HIS A 187 -1.72 -4.27 -9.27
N THR A 188 -2.94 -4.13 -8.78
CA THR A 188 -3.74 -2.92 -8.97
C THR A 188 -4.84 -2.84 -7.91
N ALA A 189 -5.56 -1.70 -7.88
CA ALA A 189 -6.76 -1.51 -7.08
C ALA A 189 -7.99 -1.32 -7.97
N GLU A 190 -9.14 -1.78 -7.49
CA GLU A 190 -10.43 -1.31 -7.95
C GLU A 190 -10.80 -0.02 -7.22
N GLN A 191 -11.44 0.91 -7.91
CA GLN A 191 -11.99 2.09 -7.26
C GLN A 191 -13.17 1.69 -6.38
N PRO A 192 -13.24 2.19 -5.13
CA PRO A 192 -14.41 1.93 -4.30
C PRO A 192 -15.66 2.60 -4.88
N GLU A 193 -16.81 1.94 -4.73
CA GLU A 193 -18.10 2.46 -5.20
C GLU A 193 -18.93 3.08 -4.09
N ASN A 194 -18.83 2.59 -2.86
CA ASN A 194 -19.68 2.98 -1.74
C ASN A 194 -18.91 3.50 -0.53
N ASN A 195 -17.76 2.93 -0.23
CA ASN A 195 -16.97 3.26 0.95
C ASN A 195 -15.59 3.80 0.53
N VAL A 196 -14.99 4.65 1.35
CA VAL A 196 -13.60 5.03 1.13
C VAL A 196 -12.68 3.82 1.25
N ARG A 197 -11.58 3.83 0.51
CA ARG A 197 -10.51 2.84 0.64
C ARG A 197 -9.26 3.54 1.18
N CYS A 198 -8.91 3.21 2.41
CA CYS A 198 -7.71 3.73 3.06
C CYS A 198 -6.72 2.59 3.31
N VAL A 199 -5.50 2.77 2.84
CA VAL A 199 -4.42 1.78 2.96
C VAL A 199 -3.12 2.41 3.41
N VAL A 200 -2.31 1.61 4.09
CA VAL A 200 -0.88 1.86 4.37
C VAL A 200 -0.09 0.86 3.55
N ASN A 201 0.80 1.33 2.71
CA ASN A 201 1.62 0.51 1.82
C ASN A 201 3.10 0.70 2.12
N TYR A 202 3.80 -0.42 2.33
CA TYR A 202 5.25 -0.45 2.46
C TYR A 202 5.86 -1.37 1.41
N ASP A 203 6.90 -0.86 0.76
CA ASP A 203 7.82 -1.62 -0.05
C ASP A 203 9.07 -1.90 0.79
N LEU A 204 9.40 -3.17 0.98
CA LEU A 204 10.38 -3.65 1.94
C LEU A 204 11.39 -4.58 1.26
N GLU A 205 12.64 -4.58 1.73
CA GLU A 205 13.62 -5.59 1.35
C GLU A 205 14.26 -6.22 2.61
N PRO A 206 14.70 -7.49 2.56
CA PRO A 206 15.50 -8.06 3.64
C PRO A 206 16.77 -7.24 3.85
N ASP A 207 17.03 -6.84 5.09
CA ASP A 207 18.31 -6.24 5.45
C ASP A 207 19.34 -7.34 5.65
N VAL A 208 20.32 -7.39 4.76
CA VAL A 208 21.41 -8.39 4.76
C VAL A 208 22.71 -7.83 5.34
N SER A 209 22.64 -6.69 6.03
CA SER A 209 23.80 -6.04 6.65
C SER A 209 24.37 -6.80 7.86
#